data_81263560a77b874145d4ea4f635ead7f
#
_entry.id   81263560a77b874145d4ea4f635ead7f
#
_cell.length_a   1.000
_cell.length_b   1.000
_cell.length_c   1.000
_cell.angle_alpha   90.00
_cell.angle_beta   90.00
_cell.angle_gamma   90.00
#
_symmetry.space_group_name_H-M   'P 1'
#
loop_
_entity.id
_entity.type
_entity.pdbx_description
1 polymer ?
#
loop_
_entity_poly.entity_id
_entity_poly.type
_entity_poly.pdbx_seq_one_letter_code
_entity_poly.pdbx_strand_id
1 'polypeptide(L)'
;LPRLCYNVRVSGTKDTGSHHISPGLPAMPEEEKPMKHFRFRTSCISLLLALAMLAASLCACAVPGEPTASQTDPSNTAVTSADASENNAETTPSCSLPELDYGGDEIVILSRYREGWTAGEIAVESILHEPVNDAVYERNKIVEDRLNIKIRSVEINCEGAVEIVEKMMTSVGGGSHEYDLVAAACYTVVDNSLTGNLRDLRKSAYLDFDKPWWSQGFNESIEYKGMQFAVTGAAVLSMYRFAFATLFNKRLFTEAKVDYLYDNVRNGTWTLDYQNSIVETFYRDNGNGLQDETGDIYGFVSNDYIGVDPYWSACNVRILERDENGDYTFDNFDAQKLQNVAEKVLQLFYGHGNASYDYKHYGNDAEQDDIRNMFAAGNAAMATLRIMALESAVMRDMKDEYGVVPMPKYDEAQKDYGTLLHDQFTVLSIPKTALDDRRDRISAVMEALCYTSYNIVRPAYYDVALRSKLVSDPDSAEMLDLLFSKVYIDAGVIYTGPLSGFHDQFRQLMGQKSNRVMSTYQKKARSTRSALQKNIVQKLQKLYDSGNA
;
A
#
# COMPACT_ATOMS: atom_id res chain seq x y z
N LEU A 1 13.88 4.06 -31.96
CA LEU A 1 13.41 3.30 -30.80
C LEU A 1 11.91 3.07 -30.95
N PRO A 2 11.42 1.84 -31.11
CA PRO A 2 10.00 1.60 -31.38
C PRO A 2 9.21 1.56 -30.07
N ARG A 3 8.05 2.20 -30.12
CA ARG A 3 6.97 2.12 -29.14
C ARG A 3 6.47 0.68 -29.04
N LEU A 4 6.59 0.06 -27.89
CA LEU A 4 5.91 -1.20 -27.58
C LEU A 4 4.47 -0.89 -27.12
N CYS A 5 3.57 -0.86 -28.10
CA CYS A 5 2.14 -0.98 -27.83
C CYS A 5 1.83 -2.47 -27.66
N TYR A 6 1.25 -2.84 -26.55
CA TYR A 6 0.68 -4.17 -26.34
C TYR A 6 -0.54 -4.34 -27.24
N ASN A 7 -0.36 -5.04 -28.36
CA ASN A 7 -1.47 -5.51 -29.18
C ASN A 7 -1.84 -6.93 -28.78
N VAL A 8 -2.99 -7.07 -28.19
CA VAL A 8 -3.68 -8.36 -28.03
C VAL A 8 -4.13 -8.81 -29.42
N ARG A 9 -3.49 -9.83 -29.96
CA ARG A 9 -3.97 -10.54 -31.16
C ARG A 9 -5.00 -11.59 -30.75
N VAL A 10 -6.24 -11.35 -31.08
CA VAL A 10 -7.27 -12.38 -31.15
C VAL A 10 -7.05 -13.17 -32.45
N SER A 11 -6.77 -14.46 -32.33
CA SER A 11 -6.67 -15.38 -33.46
C SER A 11 -8.07 -15.74 -33.95
N GLY A 12 -8.49 -15.16 -35.08
CA GLY A 12 -9.68 -15.59 -35.81
C GLY A 12 -9.32 -16.63 -36.85
N THR A 13 -10.06 -17.70 -36.84
CA THR A 13 -10.04 -18.80 -37.83
C THR A 13 -10.49 -18.29 -39.20
N LYS A 14 -9.76 -18.70 -40.25
CA LYS A 14 -10.13 -18.52 -41.64
C LYS A 14 -11.33 -19.42 -41.99
N ASP A 15 -12.34 -18.83 -42.56
CA ASP A 15 -13.22 -19.57 -43.47
C ASP A 15 -13.46 -18.79 -44.76
N THR A 16 -13.41 -19.51 -45.87
CA THR A 16 -13.45 -19.05 -47.24
C THR A 16 -14.88 -19.08 -47.78
N GLY A 17 -15.31 -18.03 -48.49
CA GLY A 17 -16.47 -18.20 -49.37
C GLY A 17 -17.21 -16.93 -49.76
N SER A 18 -16.85 -16.44 -50.96
CA SER A 18 -17.65 -15.82 -52.04
C SER A 18 -18.70 -14.72 -51.81
N HIS A 19 -18.42 -13.59 -52.46
CA HIS A 19 -19.27 -12.67 -53.22
C HIS A 19 -20.74 -12.43 -52.84
N HIS A 20 -21.06 -11.16 -52.50
CA HIS A 20 -22.05 -10.40 -53.27
C HIS A 20 -21.94 -8.89 -52.95
N ILE A 21 -21.92 -8.10 -54.04
CA ILE A 21 -21.97 -6.64 -54.08
C ILE A 21 -23.44 -6.20 -54.00
N SER A 22 -23.75 -5.19 -53.22
CA SER A 22 -24.79 -4.18 -53.50
C SER A 22 -24.84 -3.06 -52.47
N PRO A 23 -25.47 -1.90 -52.78
CA PRO A 23 -24.82 -0.60 -52.63
C PRO A 23 -25.48 0.35 -51.63
N GLY A 24 -24.70 1.32 -51.21
CA GLY A 24 -25.08 2.69 -50.92
C GLY A 24 -26.21 3.01 -49.94
N LEU A 25 -25.83 3.64 -48.84
CA LEU A 25 -26.71 4.59 -48.13
C LEU A 25 -25.88 5.81 -47.72
N PRO A 26 -26.49 7.01 -47.72
CA PRO A 26 -25.78 8.29 -47.78
C PRO A 26 -25.34 8.80 -46.40
N ALA A 27 -24.28 9.61 -46.41
CA ALA A 27 -23.78 10.39 -45.29
C ALA A 27 -24.83 11.38 -44.75
N MET A 28 -24.98 11.43 -43.44
CA MET A 28 -25.71 12.50 -42.76
C MET A 28 -24.73 13.58 -42.28
N PRO A 29 -25.12 14.85 -42.34
CA PRO A 29 -24.22 15.97 -42.07
C PRO A 29 -24.00 16.23 -40.60
N GLU A 30 -22.77 16.68 -40.27
CA GLU A 30 -22.39 17.23 -38.98
C GLU A 30 -23.16 18.52 -38.66
N GLU A 31 -23.94 18.53 -37.61
CA GLU A 31 -24.47 19.77 -37.03
C GLU A 31 -23.55 20.26 -35.88
N GLU A 32 -22.82 21.32 -36.15
CA GLU A 32 -22.18 22.14 -35.14
C GLU A 32 -23.25 22.85 -34.29
N LYS A 33 -23.26 22.62 -32.95
CA LYS A 33 -24.02 23.43 -32.00
C LYS A 33 -23.10 24.38 -31.27
N PRO A 34 -23.44 25.69 -31.22
CA PRO A 34 -22.60 26.71 -30.59
C PRO A 34 -22.65 26.64 -29.07
N MET A 35 -21.47 26.76 -28.43
CA MET A 35 -21.32 26.93 -26.98
C MET A 35 -21.96 28.24 -26.50
N LYS A 36 -23.00 28.14 -25.69
CA LYS A 36 -23.57 29.27 -24.96
C LYS A 36 -22.73 29.57 -23.71
N HIS A 37 -22.06 30.71 -23.70
CA HIS A 37 -21.46 31.29 -22.50
C HIS A 37 -22.53 31.56 -21.44
N PHE A 38 -22.48 30.85 -20.33
CA PHE A 38 -23.28 31.12 -19.13
C PHE A 38 -22.52 32.15 -18.27
N ARG A 39 -22.99 33.43 -18.31
CA ARG A 39 -22.52 34.47 -17.37
C ARG A 39 -23.16 34.23 -16.02
N PHE A 40 -22.38 33.90 -15.03
CA PHE A 40 -22.78 33.89 -13.62
C PHE A 40 -23.04 35.35 -13.16
N ARG A 41 -24.29 35.66 -12.85
CA ARG A 41 -24.65 36.81 -12.05
C ARG A 41 -24.44 36.43 -10.57
N THR A 42 -23.39 36.95 -9.96
CA THR A 42 -23.19 36.92 -8.51
C THR A 42 -24.30 37.75 -7.84
N SER A 43 -25.12 37.07 -7.10
CA SER A 43 -26.24 37.64 -6.35
C SER A 43 -25.74 38.25 -5.05
N CYS A 44 -26.16 39.50 -4.76
CA CYS A 44 -25.83 40.29 -3.58
C CYS A 44 -26.34 39.76 -2.23
N ILE A 45 -26.63 38.49 -2.12
CA ILE A 45 -27.15 37.85 -0.89
C ILE A 45 -26.03 37.46 0.08
N SER A 46 -24.79 37.27 -0.40
CA SER A 46 -23.67 36.89 0.46
C SER A 46 -23.12 38.02 1.34
N LEU A 47 -23.45 39.28 1.02
CA LEU A 47 -22.95 40.45 1.79
C LEU A 47 -23.81 40.77 3.03
N LEU A 48 -25.08 40.33 3.06
CA LEU A 48 -25.99 40.57 4.19
C LEU A 48 -25.83 39.54 5.32
N LEU A 49 -25.31 38.37 5.06
CA LEU A 49 -25.04 37.35 6.08
C LEU A 49 -23.72 37.58 6.85
N ALA A 50 -22.76 38.26 6.25
CA ALA A 50 -21.49 38.60 6.91
C ALA A 50 -21.64 39.77 7.92
N LEU A 51 -22.60 40.68 7.72
CA LEU A 51 -22.87 41.82 8.65
C LEU A 51 -23.71 41.40 9.87
N ALA A 52 -24.46 40.31 9.82
CA ALA A 52 -25.27 39.84 10.94
C ALA A 52 -24.45 39.07 11.99
N MET A 53 -23.26 38.55 11.67
CA MET A 53 -22.40 37.86 12.63
C MET A 53 -21.42 38.75 13.38
N LEU A 54 -21.28 40.02 12.99
CA LEU A 54 -20.40 40.98 13.67
C LEU A 54 -21.10 41.75 14.81
N ALA A 55 -22.43 41.66 14.94
CA ALA A 55 -23.21 42.40 15.93
C ALA A 55 -23.47 41.66 17.25
N ALA A 56 -23.03 40.38 17.37
CA ALA A 56 -23.30 39.54 18.54
C ALA A 56 -22.15 39.42 19.55
N SER A 57 -21.03 40.17 19.38
CA SER A 57 -19.81 39.99 20.20
C SER A 57 -19.53 41.16 21.17
N LEU A 58 -20.47 42.05 21.44
CA LEU A 58 -20.25 43.16 22.36
C LEU A 58 -21.37 43.22 23.40
N CYS A 59 -21.37 42.35 24.40
CA CYS A 59 -22.00 42.58 25.71
C CYS A 59 -21.67 41.42 26.67
N ALA A 60 -20.71 41.67 27.56
CA ALA A 60 -20.75 41.30 28.98
C ALA A 60 -19.37 41.45 29.65
N CYS A 61 -19.17 42.62 30.23
CA CYS A 61 -18.26 42.80 31.37
C CYS A 61 -19.10 43.05 32.60
N ALA A 62 -18.93 42.27 33.67
CA ALA A 62 -19.05 42.72 35.05
C ALA A 62 -18.58 41.62 36.01
N VAL A 63 -17.50 41.86 36.74
CA VAL A 63 -17.10 41.23 38.00
C VAL A 63 -17.58 42.17 39.11
N PRO A 64 -17.96 41.76 40.36
CA PRO A 64 -16.96 41.47 41.36
C PRO A 64 -17.37 40.47 42.48
N GLY A 65 -16.35 40.00 43.28
CA GLY A 65 -16.54 39.72 44.69
C GLY A 65 -15.96 38.42 45.21
N GLU A 66 -14.73 38.40 45.71
CA GLU A 66 -14.26 37.56 46.81
C GLU A 66 -14.83 38.03 48.16
N PRO A 67 -14.86 37.22 49.25
CA PRO A 67 -13.65 36.78 49.93
C PRO A 67 -13.70 35.47 50.83
N THR A 68 -12.49 35.06 51.19
CA THR A 68 -12.01 34.52 52.49
C THR A 68 -12.12 33.03 52.84
N ALA A 69 -10.95 32.55 53.02
CA ALA A 69 -10.33 31.47 53.78
C ALA A 69 -11.05 30.78 54.93
N SER A 70 -10.80 29.46 55.05
CA SER A 70 -10.46 28.85 56.36
C SER A 70 -9.68 27.56 56.17
N GLN A 71 -8.56 27.49 56.88
CA GLN A 71 -7.66 26.35 57.07
C GLN A 71 -8.30 25.26 57.93
N THR A 72 -7.93 24.00 57.66
CA THR A 72 -7.45 23.04 58.68
C THR A 72 -6.93 21.75 58.03
N ASP A 73 -5.66 21.46 58.20
CA ASP A 73 -4.98 20.18 58.22
C ASP A 73 -4.94 19.65 59.70
N PRO A 74 -4.45 18.45 60.05
CA PRO A 74 -4.04 17.25 59.30
C PRO A 74 -4.56 15.92 59.88
N SER A 75 -4.42 14.78 59.21
CA SER A 75 -3.92 13.56 59.86
C SER A 75 -3.55 12.44 58.85
N ASN A 76 -2.38 12.05 59.05
CA ASN A 76 -1.57 10.95 58.58
C ASN A 76 -2.23 9.59 58.76
N THR A 77 -2.28 8.73 57.73
CA THR A 77 -2.15 7.29 57.92
C THR A 77 -1.51 6.66 56.69
N ALA A 78 -0.30 6.17 56.87
CA ALA A 78 0.42 5.34 55.91
C ALA A 78 -0.24 3.96 55.83
N VAL A 79 -0.49 3.49 54.61
CA VAL A 79 -0.61 2.06 54.30
C VAL A 79 0.30 1.76 53.13
N THR A 80 1.38 1.07 53.44
CA THR A 80 2.24 0.39 52.48
C THR A 80 1.51 -0.78 51.88
N SER A 81 1.43 -0.82 50.56
CA SER A 81 1.40 -2.07 49.81
C SER A 81 2.12 -1.86 48.47
N ALA A 82 3.25 -2.52 48.42
CA ALA A 82 4.00 -2.71 47.20
C ALA A 82 3.19 -3.63 46.25
N ASP A 83 2.95 -3.15 45.05
CA ASP A 83 2.87 -4.02 43.88
C ASP A 83 3.49 -3.24 42.72
N ALA A 84 4.68 -3.69 42.38
CA ALA A 84 5.40 -3.22 41.22
C ALA A 84 4.71 -3.79 39.97
N SER A 85 3.87 -3.01 39.34
CA SER A 85 3.60 -3.22 37.90
C SER A 85 4.86 -2.74 37.20
N GLU A 86 5.65 -3.66 36.69
CA GLU A 86 6.69 -3.40 35.70
C GLU A 86 6.01 -2.77 34.49
N ASN A 87 6.04 -1.45 34.40
CA ASN A 87 5.87 -0.74 33.17
C ASN A 87 7.06 -1.14 32.29
N ASN A 88 6.84 -2.09 31.37
CA ASN A 88 7.64 -2.23 30.17
C ASN A 88 7.40 -0.97 29.32
N ALA A 89 8.06 0.11 29.66
CA ALA A 89 8.30 1.19 28.74
C ALA A 89 9.23 0.58 27.66
N GLU A 90 8.67 0.18 26.52
CA GLU A 90 9.46 -0.11 25.32
C GLU A 90 10.34 1.11 25.09
N THR A 91 11.63 0.96 25.31
CA THR A 91 12.60 2.02 25.05
C THR A 91 12.60 2.27 23.56
N THR A 92 12.09 3.44 23.13
CA THR A 92 12.12 3.87 21.74
C THR A 92 13.54 3.67 21.20
N PRO A 93 13.72 2.89 20.11
CA PRO A 93 15.05 2.63 19.58
C PRO A 93 15.75 3.93 19.23
N SER A 94 16.99 4.12 19.67
CA SER A 94 17.75 5.32 19.36
C SER A 94 18.31 5.26 17.93
N CYS A 95 18.35 6.40 17.25
CA CYS A 95 19.06 6.54 15.99
C CYS A 95 20.56 6.39 16.20
N SER A 96 21.19 5.49 15.45
CA SER A 96 22.63 5.18 15.56
C SER A 96 23.54 6.17 14.82
N LEU A 97 22.98 7.17 14.13
CA LEU A 97 23.77 8.17 13.43
C LEU A 97 24.62 9.00 14.39
N PRO A 98 25.94 9.16 14.12
CA PRO A 98 26.78 10.07 14.87
C PRO A 98 26.38 11.54 14.63
N GLU A 99 27.08 12.46 15.25
CA GLU A 99 27.01 13.89 14.92
C GLU A 99 27.61 14.09 13.52
N LEU A 100 26.78 14.59 12.58
CA LEU A 100 27.16 14.84 11.19
C LEU A 100 26.77 16.25 10.81
N ASP A 101 27.65 16.94 10.10
CA ASP A 101 27.41 18.28 9.56
C ASP A 101 27.87 18.31 8.08
N TYR A 102 26.92 18.53 7.18
CA TYR A 102 27.18 18.57 5.74
C TYR A 102 27.20 20.00 5.15
N GLY A 103 27.28 21.02 6.02
CA GLY A 103 27.57 22.40 5.61
C GLY A 103 26.50 23.09 4.76
N GLY A 104 25.25 22.69 4.88
CA GLY A 104 24.14 23.23 4.09
C GLY A 104 24.00 22.61 2.69
N ASP A 105 24.60 21.45 2.46
CA ASP A 105 24.53 20.73 1.18
C ASP A 105 23.10 20.38 0.77
N GLU A 106 22.81 20.39 -0.53
CA GLU A 106 21.50 20.05 -1.07
C GLU A 106 21.42 18.54 -1.40
N ILE A 107 20.38 17.89 -0.94
CA ILE A 107 20.03 16.50 -1.29
C ILE A 107 18.81 16.52 -2.19
N VAL A 108 18.99 16.07 -3.43
CA VAL A 108 17.95 16.07 -4.46
C VAL A 108 17.26 14.72 -4.54
N ILE A 109 15.99 14.68 -4.21
CA ILE A 109 15.18 13.47 -4.22
C ILE A 109 14.25 13.49 -5.44
N LEU A 110 14.45 12.57 -6.37
CA LEU A 110 13.51 12.32 -7.47
C LEU A 110 12.38 11.43 -6.98
N SER A 111 11.16 11.93 -6.94
CA SER A 111 10.02 11.21 -6.39
C SER A 111 8.82 11.18 -7.33
N ARG A 112 7.99 10.14 -7.17
CA ARG A 112 6.72 10.01 -7.85
C ARG A 112 5.65 10.80 -7.09
N TYR A 113 4.96 11.69 -7.79
CA TYR A 113 3.72 12.28 -7.32
C TYR A 113 2.54 11.56 -7.99
N ARG A 114 1.63 11.04 -7.20
CA ARG A 114 0.32 10.55 -7.65
C ARG A 114 -0.68 10.89 -6.57
N GLU A 115 -1.67 11.70 -6.94
CA GLU A 115 -2.72 12.15 -6.02
C GLU A 115 -3.43 10.96 -5.36
N GLY A 116 -3.68 11.05 -4.05
CA GLY A 116 -4.30 9.98 -3.27
C GLY A 116 -3.45 8.71 -3.08
N TRP A 117 -2.23 8.63 -3.65
CA TRP A 117 -1.35 7.45 -3.57
C TRP A 117 -0.03 7.77 -2.87
N THR A 118 0.86 8.49 -3.56
CA THR A 118 2.21 8.80 -3.09
C THR A 118 2.44 10.29 -2.86
N ALA A 119 1.45 11.12 -3.21
CA ALA A 119 1.53 12.55 -2.97
C ALA A 119 1.83 12.86 -1.49
N GLY A 120 2.79 13.74 -1.25
CA GLY A 120 3.16 14.21 0.09
C GLY A 120 3.92 13.22 0.97
N GLU A 121 4.36 12.05 0.45
CA GLU A 121 5.12 11.09 1.30
C GLU A 121 6.60 11.47 1.49
N ILE A 122 7.22 12.11 0.49
CA ILE A 122 8.64 12.47 0.54
C ILE A 122 8.84 13.89 1.05
N ALA A 123 8.10 14.85 0.50
CA ALA A 123 8.17 16.23 0.91
C ALA A 123 6.82 16.92 0.76
N VAL A 124 6.61 17.96 1.55
CA VAL A 124 5.47 18.87 1.45
C VAL A 124 5.97 20.31 1.59
N GLU A 125 5.30 21.24 0.91
CA GLU A 125 5.78 22.62 0.82
C GLU A 125 5.49 23.45 2.10
N SER A 126 4.41 23.13 2.81
CA SER A 126 3.95 23.93 3.96
C SER A 126 3.10 23.10 4.93
N ILE A 127 2.93 23.65 6.12
CA ILE A 127 1.97 23.18 7.11
C ILE A 127 0.55 23.49 6.63
N LEU A 128 -0.32 22.48 6.60
CA LEU A 128 -1.71 22.57 6.16
C LEU A 128 -2.71 22.37 7.30
N HIS A 129 -2.25 22.12 8.52
CA HIS A 129 -3.04 21.68 9.68
C HIS A 129 -3.71 20.31 9.46
N GLU A 130 -3.07 19.48 8.63
CA GLU A 130 -3.41 18.09 8.40
C GLU A 130 -2.32 17.25 9.08
N PRO A 131 -2.66 16.35 10.03
CA PRO A 131 -1.66 15.71 10.90
C PRO A 131 -0.52 15.01 10.17
N VAL A 132 -0.82 14.30 9.07
CA VAL A 132 0.21 13.56 8.31
C VAL A 132 1.08 14.52 7.50
N ASN A 133 0.48 15.51 6.84
CA ASN A 133 1.21 16.55 6.10
C ASN A 133 2.19 17.28 7.04
N ASP A 134 1.67 17.72 8.20
CA ASP A 134 2.45 18.49 9.14
C ASP A 134 3.60 17.67 9.76
N ALA A 135 3.36 16.37 10.02
CA ALA A 135 4.39 15.46 10.48
C ALA A 135 5.48 15.22 9.40
N VAL A 136 5.14 15.14 8.12
CA VAL A 136 6.12 15.05 7.01
C VAL A 136 6.93 16.33 6.90
N TYR A 137 6.29 17.50 7.02
CA TYR A 137 6.98 18.79 7.03
C TYR A 137 7.99 18.87 8.19
N GLU A 138 7.55 18.55 9.40
CA GLU A 138 8.37 18.56 10.61
C GLU A 138 9.53 17.55 10.52
N ARG A 139 9.26 16.34 10.03
CA ARG A 139 10.30 15.33 9.76
C ARG A 139 11.43 15.90 8.91
N ASN A 140 11.09 16.52 7.80
CA ASN A 140 12.09 17.07 6.89
C ASN A 140 12.90 18.18 7.56
N LYS A 141 12.25 19.06 8.35
CA LYS A 141 12.93 20.10 9.13
C LYS A 141 13.90 19.52 10.16
N ILE A 142 13.47 18.51 10.93
CA ILE A 142 14.34 17.84 11.91
C ILE A 142 15.56 17.22 11.22
N VAL A 143 15.38 16.58 10.06
CA VAL A 143 16.49 15.96 9.31
C VAL A 143 17.42 17.01 8.71
N GLU A 144 16.88 18.09 8.12
CA GLU A 144 17.66 19.21 7.61
C GLU A 144 18.52 19.84 8.70
N ASP A 145 17.94 20.12 9.86
CA ASP A 145 18.65 20.75 10.97
C ASP A 145 19.69 19.82 11.59
N ARG A 146 19.36 18.53 11.75
CA ARG A 146 20.26 17.54 12.35
C ARG A 146 21.52 17.30 11.53
N LEU A 147 21.40 17.28 10.19
CA LEU A 147 22.49 16.95 9.27
C LEU A 147 23.10 18.19 8.61
N ASN A 148 22.55 19.38 8.88
CA ASN A 148 22.88 20.63 8.21
C ASN A 148 22.86 20.45 6.68
N ILE A 149 21.67 20.11 6.13
CA ILE A 149 21.41 19.92 4.70
C ILE A 149 20.16 20.69 4.27
N LYS A 150 19.89 20.67 2.96
CA LYS A 150 18.60 21.05 2.38
C LYS A 150 18.04 19.89 1.57
N ILE A 151 16.78 19.56 1.79
CA ILE A 151 16.05 18.55 1.02
C ILE A 151 15.30 19.26 -0.10
N ARG A 152 15.59 18.88 -1.34
CA ARG A 152 14.85 19.32 -2.53
C ARG A 152 14.18 18.13 -3.20
N SER A 153 12.85 18.09 -3.20
CA SER A 153 12.09 17.10 -3.95
C SER A 153 11.88 17.55 -5.40
N VAL A 154 12.13 16.65 -6.34
CA VAL A 154 11.77 16.78 -7.75
C VAL A 154 10.66 15.78 -8.02
N GLU A 155 9.43 16.27 -7.93
CA GLU A 155 8.25 15.45 -8.08
C GLU A 155 7.82 15.34 -9.54
N ILE A 156 7.58 14.12 -10.00
CA ILE A 156 7.03 13.84 -11.32
C ILE A 156 5.60 13.34 -11.15
N ASN A 157 4.67 14.16 -11.62
CA ASN A 157 3.26 13.77 -11.66
C ASN A 157 3.03 12.77 -12.80
N CYS A 158 2.85 11.52 -12.43
CA CYS A 158 2.62 10.44 -13.40
C CYS A 158 1.77 9.32 -12.79
N GLU A 159 0.82 8.84 -13.57
CA GLU A 159 0.06 7.62 -13.21
C GLU A 159 0.91 6.38 -13.40
N GLY A 160 1.70 6.33 -14.50
CA GLY A 160 2.66 5.28 -14.76
C GLY A 160 3.83 5.34 -13.77
N ALA A 161 4.32 4.19 -13.38
CA ALA A 161 5.44 4.12 -12.44
C ALA A 161 6.81 4.12 -13.15
N VAL A 162 6.82 4.08 -14.48
CA VAL A 162 8.04 3.89 -15.30
C VAL A 162 8.78 5.20 -15.50
N GLU A 163 8.07 6.33 -15.60
CA GLU A 163 8.62 7.64 -15.97
C GLU A 163 9.71 8.13 -15.02
N ILE A 164 9.59 7.82 -13.73
CA ILE A 164 10.59 8.19 -12.72
C ILE A 164 11.92 7.47 -13.00
N VAL A 165 11.84 6.16 -13.23
CA VAL A 165 13.02 5.35 -13.50
C VAL A 165 13.66 5.71 -14.85
N GLU A 166 12.85 6.00 -15.87
CA GLU A 166 13.35 6.49 -17.17
C GLU A 166 14.12 7.81 -17.02
N LYS A 167 13.63 8.72 -16.19
CA LYS A 167 14.29 10.00 -15.91
C LYS A 167 15.62 9.78 -15.17
N MET A 168 15.64 8.93 -14.14
CA MET A 168 16.88 8.52 -13.48
C MET A 168 17.86 7.89 -14.46
N MET A 169 17.41 6.95 -15.30
CA MET A 169 18.27 6.28 -16.28
C MET A 169 18.87 7.25 -17.30
N THR A 170 18.11 8.28 -17.70
CA THR A 170 18.61 9.33 -18.60
C THR A 170 19.74 10.11 -17.95
N SER A 171 19.59 10.50 -16.69
CA SER A 171 20.66 11.18 -15.92
C SER A 171 21.90 10.29 -15.76
N VAL A 172 21.72 9.04 -15.34
CA VAL A 172 22.83 8.07 -15.20
C VAL A 172 23.52 7.81 -16.53
N GLY A 173 22.77 7.61 -17.62
CA GLY A 173 23.29 7.36 -18.97
C GLY A 173 24.06 8.55 -19.54
N GLY A 174 23.67 9.77 -19.18
CA GLY A 174 24.40 11.01 -19.51
C GLY A 174 25.63 11.27 -18.64
N GLY A 175 25.86 10.44 -17.61
CA GLY A 175 26.95 10.65 -16.65
C GLY A 175 26.72 11.85 -15.73
N SER A 176 25.50 12.40 -15.69
CA SER A 176 25.14 13.50 -14.80
C SER A 176 24.67 12.98 -13.44
N HIS A 177 24.94 13.76 -12.40
CA HIS A 177 24.48 13.50 -11.04
C HIS A 177 23.38 14.51 -10.69
N GLU A 178 22.18 14.34 -11.32
CA GLU A 178 21.06 15.25 -11.13
C GLU A 178 20.24 14.91 -9.88
N TYR A 179 20.27 13.64 -9.48
CA TYR A 179 19.48 13.11 -8.37
C TYR A 179 20.35 12.31 -7.43
N ASP A 180 20.19 12.55 -6.13
CA ASP A 180 20.87 11.83 -5.06
C ASP A 180 20.10 10.57 -4.65
N LEU A 181 18.80 10.69 -4.50
CA LEU A 181 17.91 9.64 -4.06
C LEU A 181 16.74 9.51 -5.03
N VAL A 182 16.32 8.29 -5.29
CA VAL A 182 15.11 7.99 -6.08
C VAL A 182 14.10 7.32 -5.17
N ALA A 183 12.89 7.89 -5.12
CA ALA A 183 11.72 7.37 -4.41
C ALA A 183 10.64 7.02 -5.44
N ALA A 184 10.53 5.75 -5.80
CA ALA A 184 9.66 5.32 -6.89
C ALA A 184 9.06 3.92 -6.64
N ALA A 185 8.13 3.52 -7.51
CA ALA A 185 7.42 2.25 -7.37
C ALA A 185 8.35 1.04 -7.35
N CYS A 186 8.10 0.12 -6.43
CA CYS A 186 8.95 -1.03 -6.13
C CYS A 186 9.33 -1.82 -7.39
N TYR A 187 8.34 -2.29 -8.18
CA TYR A 187 8.62 -3.16 -9.31
C TYR A 187 9.51 -2.50 -10.37
N THR A 188 9.38 -1.18 -10.61
CA THR A 188 10.20 -0.48 -11.61
C THR A 188 11.64 -0.28 -11.14
N VAL A 189 11.83 0.06 -9.86
CA VAL A 189 13.16 0.27 -9.27
C VAL A 189 13.91 -1.05 -9.14
N VAL A 190 13.24 -2.09 -8.65
CA VAL A 190 13.87 -3.41 -8.44
C VAL A 190 14.21 -4.07 -9.77
N ASP A 191 13.36 -3.96 -10.80
CA ASP A 191 13.71 -4.41 -12.16
C ASP A 191 14.95 -3.66 -12.70
N ASN A 192 15.08 -2.36 -12.37
CA ASN A 192 16.23 -1.56 -12.78
C ASN A 192 17.52 -1.93 -12.05
N SER A 193 17.44 -2.49 -10.84
CA SER A 193 18.61 -3.00 -10.11
C SER A 193 19.41 -4.02 -10.93
N LEU A 194 18.72 -4.78 -11.79
CA LEU A 194 19.34 -5.77 -12.68
C LEU A 194 20.20 -5.16 -13.81
N THR A 195 20.19 -3.84 -13.96
CA THR A 195 20.95 -3.11 -15.01
C THR A 195 22.28 -2.55 -14.53
N GLY A 196 22.52 -2.53 -13.21
CA GLY A 196 23.71 -1.94 -12.60
C GLY A 196 23.71 -0.41 -12.57
N ASN A 197 22.54 0.22 -12.62
CA ASN A 197 22.37 1.68 -12.55
C ASN A 197 22.15 2.19 -11.11
N LEU A 198 22.11 1.31 -10.13
CA LEU A 198 21.91 1.63 -8.72
C LEU A 198 23.15 1.24 -7.89
N ARG A 199 23.34 1.92 -6.78
CA ARG A 199 24.38 1.61 -5.78
C ARG A 199 23.91 0.50 -4.85
N ASP A 200 24.86 -0.31 -4.41
CA ASP A 200 24.64 -1.28 -3.34
C ASP A 200 24.51 -0.55 -1.99
N LEU A 201 23.33 -0.57 -1.42
CA LEU A 201 23.03 0.10 -0.17
C LEU A 201 23.70 -0.55 1.04
N ARG A 202 24.07 -1.85 0.95
CA ARG A 202 24.80 -2.55 2.02
C ARG A 202 26.25 -2.08 2.17
N LYS A 203 26.77 -1.37 1.17
CA LYS A 203 28.08 -0.71 1.25
C LYS A 203 28.03 0.70 1.83
N SER A 204 26.83 1.18 2.20
CA SER A 204 26.64 2.52 2.76
C SER A 204 27.01 2.55 4.24
N ALA A 205 27.62 3.66 4.68
CA ALA A 205 28.18 3.76 6.04
C ALA A 205 27.12 3.85 7.15
N TYR A 206 25.90 4.32 6.83
CA TYR A 206 24.95 4.75 7.86
C TYR A 206 23.58 4.03 7.84
N LEU A 207 23.35 3.07 6.94
CA LEU A 207 22.11 2.29 6.94
C LEU A 207 22.22 1.10 7.91
N ASP A 208 21.33 1.07 8.90
CA ASP A 208 21.21 -0.03 9.84
C ASP A 208 19.89 -0.79 9.59
N PHE A 209 19.96 -1.78 8.70
CA PHE A 209 18.79 -2.52 8.24
C PHE A 209 18.12 -3.37 9.32
N ASP A 210 18.73 -3.57 10.47
CA ASP A 210 18.16 -4.32 11.60
C ASP A 210 17.20 -3.45 12.45
N LYS A 211 17.11 -2.17 12.14
CA LYS A 211 16.25 -1.24 12.88
C LYS A 211 14.78 -1.34 12.48
N PRO A 212 13.84 -1.09 13.42
CA PRO A 212 12.41 -1.30 13.22
C PRO A 212 11.76 -0.33 12.22
N TRP A 213 12.44 0.73 11.83
CA TRP A 213 11.94 1.64 10.79
C TRP A 213 12.18 1.18 9.36
N TRP A 214 12.91 0.07 9.16
CA TRP A 214 13.06 -0.60 7.88
C TRP A 214 12.14 -1.82 7.76
N SER A 215 11.61 -2.07 6.57
CA SER A 215 10.80 -3.27 6.31
C SER A 215 11.67 -4.52 6.23
N GLN A 216 11.71 -5.31 7.30
CA GLN A 216 12.55 -6.51 7.38
C GLN A 216 12.20 -7.52 6.31
N GLY A 217 10.91 -7.85 6.14
CA GLY A 217 10.48 -8.86 5.17
C GLY A 217 10.72 -8.46 3.71
N PHE A 218 10.66 -7.16 3.39
CA PHE A 218 11.06 -6.68 2.07
C PHE A 218 12.58 -6.79 1.87
N ASN A 219 13.38 -6.35 2.85
CA ASN A 219 14.83 -6.41 2.78
C ASN A 219 15.33 -7.85 2.62
N GLU A 220 14.77 -8.79 3.40
CA GLU A 220 15.08 -10.22 3.29
C GLU A 220 14.75 -10.76 1.89
N SER A 221 13.64 -10.36 1.30
CA SER A 221 13.18 -10.84 0.00
C SER A 221 14.11 -10.45 -1.15
N ILE A 222 14.60 -9.21 -1.18
CA ILE A 222 15.36 -8.66 -2.33
C ILE A 222 16.87 -8.62 -2.13
N GLU A 223 17.38 -8.82 -0.92
CA GLU A 223 18.82 -8.93 -0.69
C GLU A 223 19.37 -10.11 -1.50
N TYR A 224 20.51 -9.97 -2.13
CA TYR A 224 21.17 -11.02 -2.92
C TYR A 224 22.66 -11.09 -2.57
N LYS A 225 23.05 -12.16 -1.88
CA LYS A 225 24.47 -12.41 -1.49
C LYS A 225 25.13 -11.19 -0.81
N GLY A 226 24.40 -10.51 0.07
CA GLY A 226 24.87 -9.33 0.77
C GLY A 226 24.73 -8.03 -0.02
N MET A 227 24.20 -8.02 -1.23
CA MET A 227 23.88 -6.80 -2.00
C MET A 227 22.41 -6.42 -1.87
N GLN A 228 22.12 -5.13 -1.84
CA GLN A 228 20.77 -4.59 -1.82
C GLN A 228 20.71 -3.23 -2.52
N PHE A 229 19.84 -3.08 -3.52
CA PHE A 229 19.78 -1.90 -4.37
C PHE A 229 18.55 -1.01 -4.11
N ALA A 230 17.61 -1.51 -3.35
CA ALA A 230 16.41 -0.79 -2.96
C ALA A 230 16.03 -1.13 -1.52
N VAL A 231 15.32 -0.23 -0.85
CA VAL A 231 14.84 -0.41 0.52
C VAL A 231 13.52 0.33 0.69
N THR A 232 12.66 -0.15 1.58
CA THR A 232 11.49 0.60 2.02
C THR A 232 11.43 0.64 3.54
N GLY A 233 10.77 1.65 4.06
CA GLY A 233 10.66 1.85 5.50
C GLY A 233 9.73 3.01 5.86
N ALA A 234 9.77 3.44 7.10
CA ALA A 234 8.86 4.41 7.66
C ALA A 234 8.87 5.80 6.98
N ALA A 235 9.91 6.11 6.17
CA ALA A 235 9.98 7.37 5.42
C ALA A 235 8.92 7.49 4.34
N VAL A 236 8.32 6.37 3.89
CA VAL A 236 7.36 6.34 2.79
C VAL A 236 5.99 5.86 3.28
N LEU A 237 4.95 6.68 3.09
CA LEU A 237 3.59 6.37 3.55
C LEU A 237 2.95 5.22 2.77
N SER A 238 3.34 5.04 1.52
CA SER A 238 2.82 3.95 0.67
C SER A 238 3.15 2.55 1.22
N MET A 239 4.15 2.41 2.09
CA MET A 239 4.39 1.17 2.82
C MET A 239 3.20 0.79 3.73
N TYR A 240 2.50 1.77 4.28
CA TYR A 240 1.30 1.56 5.10
C TYR A 240 0.04 1.56 4.24
N ARG A 241 -0.11 2.56 3.37
CA ARG A 241 -1.27 2.78 2.51
C ARG A 241 -1.61 1.59 1.64
N PHE A 242 -0.60 0.89 1.12
CA PHE A 242 -0.78 -0.15 0.11
C PHE A 242 -0.88 -1.56 0.67
N ALA A 243 -0.87 -1.71 1.99
CA ALA A 243 -1.10 -2.98 2.65
C ALA A 243 -2.56 -3.44 2.46
N PHE A 244 -2.73 -4.69 2.02
CA PHE A 244 -4.05 -5.30 1.91
C PHE A 244 -4.52 -5.84 3.27
N ALA A 245 -5.81 -5.64 3.53
CA ALA A 245 -6.48 -6.11 4.73
C ALA A 245 -7.91 -6.59 4.42
N THR A 246 -8.48 -7.33 5.33
CA THR A 246 -9.93 -7.58 5.37
C THR A 246 -10.58 -6.58 6.32
N LEU A 247 -11.52 -5.80 5.81
CA LEU A 247 -12.39 -4.96 6.60
C LEU A 247 -13.70 -5.70 6.87
N PHE A 248 -14.28 -5.55 8.07
CA PHE A 248 -15.56 -6.15 8.40
C PHE A 248 -16.49 -5.17 9.09
N ASN A 249 -17.79 -5.21 8.76
CA ASN A 249 -18.84 -4.33 9.27
C ASN A 249 -19.41 -4.88 10.59
N LYS A 250 -19.14 -4.18 11.71
CA LYS A 250 -19.53 -4.63 13.06
C LYS A 250 -21.04 -4.73 13.26
N ARG A 251 -21.84 -3.82 12.64
CA ARG A 251 -23.30 -3.90 12.70
C ARG A 251 -23.80 -5.19 12.08
N LEU A 252 -23.35 -5.53 10.88
CA LEU A 252 -23.78 -6.74 10.17
C LEU A 252 -23.37 -8.01 10.92
N PHE A 253 -22.17 -8.03 11.52
CA PHE A 253 -21.72 -9.15 12.36
C PHE A 253 -22.61 -9.33 13.58
N THR A 254 -22.96 -8.22 14.28
CA THR A 254 -23.85 -8.23 15.44
C THR A 254 -25.25 -8.72 15.07
N GLU A 255 -25.82 -8.22 13.95
CA GLU A 255 -27.16 -8.63 13.47
C GLU A 255 -27.20 -10.12 13.09
N ALA A 256 -26.11 -10.64 12.49
CA ALA A 256 -25.98 -12.04 12.11
C ALA A 256 -25.60 -12.95 13.29
N LYS A 257 -25.26 -12.39 14.46
CA LYS A 257 -24.76 -13.11 15.64
C LYS A 257 -23.48 -13.91 15.36
N VAL A 258 -22.61 -13.31 14.55
CA VAL A 258 -21.26 -13.79 14.28
C VAL A 258 -20.31 -12.95 15.12
N ASP A 259 -19.36 -13.60 15.81
CA ASP A 259 -18.36 -12.91 16.61
C ASP A 259 -17.42 -12.08 15.73
N TYR A 260 -16.88 -10.98 16.27
CA TYR A 260 -15.91 -10.16 15.58
C TYR A 260 -14.63 -10.95 15.31
N LEU A 261 -13.95 -10.66 14.21
CA LEU A 261 -12.84 -11.47 13.70
C LEU A 261 -11.56 -11.40 14.53
N TYR A 262 -11.47 -10.51 15.51
CA TYR A 262 -10.25 -10.28 16.29
C TYR A 262 -9.77 -11.52 17.04
N ASP A 263 -10.66 -12.21 17.74
CA ASP A 263 -10.32 -13.43 18.46
C ASP A 263 -9.97 -14.59 17.54
N ASN A 264 -10.58 -14.64 16.34
CA ASN A 264 -10.16 -15.60 15.32
C ASN A 264 -8.71 -15.35 14.88
N VAL A 265 -8.30 -14.06 14.74
CA VAL A 265 -6.91 -13.73 14.41
C VAL A 265 -5.97 -14.14 15.54
N ARG A 266 -6.27 -13.76 16.80
CA ARG A 266 -5.44 -14.09 17.97
C ARG A 266 -5.27 -15.58 18.17
N ASN A 267 -6.35 -16.33 17.99
CA ASN A 267 -6.38 -17.79 18.14
C ASN A 267 -5.84 -18.53 16.91
N GLY A 268 -5.52 -17.83 15.81
CA GLY A 268 -5.02 -18.41 14.59
C GLY A 268 -6.08 -19.19 13.79
N THR A 269 -7.36 -18.98 14.05
CA THR A 269 -8.48 -19.61 13.34
C THR A 269 -9.06 -18.72 12.21
N TRP A 270 -8.57 -17.49 12.05
CA TRP A 270 -8.91 -16.66 10.91
C TRP A 270 -8.23 -17.19 9.65
N THR A 271 -8.91 -18.09 8.97
CA THR A 271 -8.45 -18.82 7.79
C THR A 271 -9.37 -18.57 6.60
N LEU A 272 -8.89 -18.90 5.40
CA LEU A 272 -9.68 -18.83 4.18
C LEU A 272 -10.93 -19.75 4.24
N ASP A 273 -10.82 -20.89 4.92
CA ASP A 273 -11.97 -21.78 5.16
C ASP A 273 -12.99 -21.13 6.11
N TYR A 274 -12.53 -20.48 7.19
CA TYR A 274 -13.42 -19.78 8.09
C TYR A 274 -14.12 -18.62 7.38
N GLN A 275 -13.40 -17.81 6.60
CA GLN A 275 -13.99 -16.73 5.82
C GLN A 275 -15.08 -17.28 4.88
N ASN A 276 -14.79 -18.35 4.13
CA ASN A 276 -15.78 -19.02 3.27
C ASN A 276 -17.02 -19.49 4.04
N SER A 277 -16.84 -20.02 5.25
CA SER A 277 -17.93 -20.61 6.03
C SER A 277 -18.99 -19.60 6.51
N ILE A 278 -18.60 -18.31 6.62
CA ILE A 278 -19.50 -17.26 7.17
C ILE A 278 -20.12 -16.36 6.10
N VAL A 279 -19.66 -16.39 4.85
CA VAL A 279 -20.11 -15.47 3.78
C VAL A 279 -21.62 -15.48 3.60
N GLU A 280 -22.24 -16.67 3.46
CA GLU A 280 -23.67 -16.80 3.17
C GLU A 280 -24.56 -16.31 4.33
N THR A 281 -24.03 -16.29 5.56
CA THR A 281 -24.77 -15.85 6.76
C THR A 281 -25.21 -14.40 6.67
N PHE A 282 -24.50 -13.57 5.92
CA PHE A 282 -24.76 -12.13 5.83
C PHE A 282 -25.63 -11.73 4.65
N TYR A 283 -25.77 -12.61 3.63
CA TYR A 283 -26.48 -12.24 2.40
C TYR A 283 -27.96 -11.95 2.65
N ARG A 284 -28.41 -10.82 2.10
CA ARG A 284 -29.81 -10.41 2.10
C ARG A 284 -30.14 -9.74 0.76
N ASP A 285 -31.09 -10.33 0.03
CA ASP A 285 -31.67 -9.74 -1.18
C ASP A 285 -32.69 -8.66 -0.77
N ASN A 286 -32.70 -7.54 -1.47
CA ASN A 286 -33.60 -6.41 -1.23
C ASN A 286 -35.07 -6.73 -1.64
N GLY A 287 -35.34 -7.93 -2.15
CA GLY A 287 -36.68 -8.42 -2.55
C GLY A 287 -36.92 -8.36 -4.05
N ASN A 288 -35.93 -7.95 -4.86
CA ASN A 288 -36.03 -7.86 -6.31
C ASN A 288 -35.56 -9.13 -7.05
N GLY A 289 -34.87 -10.04 -6.35
CA GLY A 289 -34.31 -11.27 -6.90
C GLY A 289 -33.15 -11.09 -7.86
N LEU A 290 -32.55 -9.89 -7.92
CA LEU A 290 -31.41 -9.56 -8.73
C LEU A 290 -30.22 -9.29 -7.82
N GLN A 291 -29.01 -9.64 -8.27
CA GLN A 291 -27.80 -9.21 -7.62
C GLN A 291 -27.48 -7.79 -8.09
N ASP A 292 -27.59 -6.80 -7.21
CA ASP A 292 -27.33 -5.40 -7.52
C ASP A 292 -26.49 -4.69 -6.47
N GLU A 293 -25.91 -3.55 -6.83
CA GLU A 293 -25.00 -2.77 -5.98
C GLU A 293 -25.75 -1.97 -4.90
N THR A 294 -27.06 -1.82 -5.05
CA THR A 294 -27.86 -0.94 -4.20
C THR A 294 -29.01 -1.70 -3.56
N GLY A 295 -28.91 -1.89 -2.27
CA GLY A 295 -29.97 -2.48 -1.46
C GLY A 295 -29.76 -3.93 -1.05
N ASP A 296 -28.96 -4.71 -1.77
CA ASP A 296 -28.51 -6.02 -1.31
C ASP A 296 -27.43 -5.86 -0.24
N ILE A 297 -27.36 -6.85 0.65
CA ILE A 297 -26.25 -6.97 1.61
C ILE A 297 -25.46 -8.21 1.26
N TYR A 298 -24.17 -8.02 1.03
CA TYR A 298 -23.25 -9.08 0.65
C TYR A 298 -22.42 -9.57 1.84
N GLY A 299 -22.11 -10.85 1.86
CA GLY A 299 -21.17 -11.41 2.83
C GLY A 299 -19.73 -11.01 2.53
N PHE A 300 -19.37 -10.92 1.23
CA PHE A 300 -18.03 -10.58 0.79
C PHE A 300 -18.05 -9.78 -0.51
N VAL A 301 -17.20 -8.75 -0.57
CA VAL A 301 -16.99 -7.91 -1.77
C VAL A 301 -15.53 -7.77 -2.09
N SER A 302 -15.17 -7.96 -3.33
CA SER A 302 -13.81 -7.76 -3.82
C SER A 302 -13.81 -7.63 -5.35
N ASN A 303 -12.64 -7.66 -6.00
CA ASN A 303 -12.51 -7.78 -7.45
C ASN A 303 -11.60 -8.94 -7.85
N ASP A 304 -11.82 -9.48 -9.04
CA ASP A 304 -11.11 -10.62 -9.60
C ASP A 304 -9.72 -10.29 -10.18
N TYR A 305 -9.24 -9.07 -9.97
CA TYR A 305 -7.93 -8.60 -10.44
C TYR A 305 -6.96 -8.39 -9.29
N ILE A 306 -6.83 -7.18 -8.76
CA ILE A 306 -5.89 -6.92 -7.66
C ILE A 306 -6.39 -7.44 -6.31
N GLY A 307 -7.69 -7.67 -6.16
CA GLY A 307 -8.28 -8.23 -4.94
C GLY A 307 -7.93 -9.69 -4.69
N VAL A 308 -7.40 -10.41 -5.70
CA VAL A 308 -6.95 -11.81 -5.53
C VAL A 308 -5.48 -11.93 -5.15
N ASP A 309 -4.68 -10.90 -5.38
CA ASP A 309 -3.24 -10.93 -5.14
C ASP A 309 -2.84 -11.21 -3.68
N PRO A 310 -3.49 -10.58 -2.68
CA PRO A 310 -3.02 -10.73 -1.31
C PRO A 310 -3.09 -12.18 -0.80
N TYR A 311 -3.89 -13.03 -1.42
CA TYR A 311 -4.00 -14.44 -1.01
C TYR A 311 -2.72 -15.25 -1.22
N TRP A 312 -1.82 -14.84 -2.13
CA TRP A 312 -0.50 -15.45 -2.25
C TRP A 312 0.30 -15.33 -0.95
N SER A 313 0.50 -14.09 -0.51
CA SER A 313 1.26 -13.79 0.70
C SER A 313 0.52 -14.26 1.95
N ALA A 314 -0.79 -14.04 2.01
CA ALA A 314 -1.62 -14.44 3.15
C ALA A 314 -1.59 -15.97 3.36
N CYS A 315 -1.61 -16.75 2.28
CA CYS A 315 -1.52 -18.22 2.34
C CYS A 315 -0.08 -18.74 2.29
N ASN A 316 0.92 -17.89 2.43
CA ASN A 316 2.34 -18.25 2.41
C ASN A 316 2.72 -19.11 1.19
N VAL A 317 2.29 -18.69 -0.01
CA VAL A 317 2.75 -19.27 -1.27
C VAL A 317 4.02 -18.54 -1.68
N ARG A 318 5.11 -19.28 -1.91
CA ARG A 318 6.41 -18.75 -2.30
C ARG A 318 6.69 -19.10 -3.75
N ILE A 319 7.10 -18.12 -4.55
CA ILE A 319 7.53 -18.31 -5.95
C ILE A 319 9.02 -18.58 -5.99
N LEU A 320 9.79 -17.71 -5.34
CA LEU A 320 11.24 -17.81 -5.26
C LEU A 320 11.69 -18.00 -3.82
N GLU A 321 12.63 -18.90 -3.64
CA GLU A 321 13.39 -19.07 -2.41
C GLU A 321 14.88 -18.93 -2.72
N ARG A 322 15.73 -19.05 -1.70
CA ARG A 322 17.18 -19.08 -1.89
C ARG A 322 17.68 -20.49 -1.73
N ASP A 323 18.59 -20.86 -2.60
CA ASP A 323 19.34 -22.12 -2.47
C ASP A 323 20.51 -21.99 -1.45
N GLU A 324 21.28 -23.04 -1.27
CA GLU A 324 22.43 -23.09 -0.38
C GLU A 324 23.56 -22.12 -0.74
N ASN A 325 23.60 -21.62 -1.99
CA ASN A 325 24.55 -20.64 -2.47
C ASN A 325 24.05 -19.20 -2.36
N GLY A 326 22.80 -19.01 -1.87
CA GLY A 326 22.13 -17.72 -1.81
C GLY A 326 21.54 -17.25 -3.14
N ASP A 327 21.50 -18.10 -4.17
CA ASP A 327 20.88 -17.79 -5.44
C ASP A 327 19.37 -18.01 -5.38
N TYR A 328 18.62 -17.21 -6.12
CA TYR A 328 17.19 -17.43 -6.26
C TYR A 328 16.92 -18.75 -7.00
N THR A 329 16.08 -19.56 -6.43
CA THR A 329 15.60 -20.82 -7.01
C THR A 329 14.09 -20.89 -7.11
N PHE A 330 13.61 -21.64 -8.10
CA PHE A 330 12.20 -21.94 -8.33
C PHE A 330 11.86 -23.40 -7.96
N ASP A 331 12.80 -24.13 -7.38
CA ASP A 331 12.69 -25.59 -7.23
C ASP A 331 11.68 -26.00 -6.14
N ASN A 332 11.48 -25.13 -5.15
CA ASN A 332 10.54 -25.36 -4.05
C ASN A 332 9.13 -24.79 -4.31
N PHE A 333 8.87 -24.26 -5.52
CA PHE A 333 7.54 -23.73 -5.83
C PHE A 333 6.47 -24.83 -5.75
N ASP A 334 5.53 -24.65 -4.81
CA ASP A 334 4.45 -25.60 -4.56
C ASP A 334 3.19 -25.28 -5.39
N ALA A 335 3.17 -25.82 -6.61
CA ALA A 335 2.02 -25.66 -7.50
C ALA A 335 0.74 -26.31 -6.96
N GLN A 336 0.85 -27.36 -6.09
CA GLN A 336 -0.31 -27.99 -5.48
C GLN A 336 -0.91 -27.09 -4.40
N LYS A 337 -0.08 -26.49 -3.55
CA LYS A 337 -0.56 -25.51 -2.57
C LYS A 337 -1.26 -24.33 -3.26
N LEU A 338 -0.67 -23.81 -4.35
CA LEU A 338 -1.29 -22.74 -5.13
C LEU A 338 -2.64 -23.18 -5.72
N GLN A 339 -2.75 -24.43 -6.22
CA GLN A 339 -4.02 -24.98 -6.70
C GLN A 339 -5.07 -24.98 -5.58
N ASN A 340 -4.70 -25.45 -4.39
CA ASN A 340 -5.61 -25.49 -3.25
C ASN A 340 -6.04 -24.07 -2.79
N VAL A 341 -5.11 -23.10 -2.79
CA VAL A 341 -5.42 -21.70 -2.51
C VAL A 341 -6.41 -21.15 -3.54
N ALA A 342 -6.14 -21.41 -4.83
CA ALA A 342 -7.02 -20.96 -5.90
C ALA A 342 -8.45 -21.53 -5.78
N GLU A 343 -8.59 -22.79 -5.40
CA GLU A 343 -9.89 -23.42 -5.19
C GLU A 343 -10.67 -22.74 -4.06
N LYS A 344 -10.01 -22.42 -2.94
CA LYS A 344 -10.62 -21.68 -1.83
C LYS A 344 -10.99 -20.23 -2.21
N VAL A 345 -10.13 -19.57 -3.01
CA VAL A 345 -10.40 -18.22 -3.52
C VAL A 345 -11.56 -18.22 -4.52
N LEU A 346 -11.59 -19.19 -5.44
CA LEU A 346 -12.72 -19.36 -6.38
C LEU A 346 -14.03 -19.65 -5.62
N GLN A 347 -13.97 -20.45 -4.55
CA GLN A 347 -15.12 -20.68 -3.68
C GLN A 347 -15.59 -19.36 -3.03
N LEU A 348 -14.66 -18.57 -2.48
CA LEU A 348 -14.97 -17.30 -1.84
C LEU A 348 -15.63 -16.30 -2.81
N PHE A 349 -15.11 -16.20 -4.02
CA PHE A 349 -15.59 -15.22 -5.01
C PHE A 349 -16.85 -15.66 -5.74
N TYR A 350 -17.01 -16.98 -6.01
CA TYR A 350 -18.01 -17.49 -6.94
C TYR A 350 -18.82 -18.68 -6.43
N GLY A 351 -18.42 -19.30 -5.32
CA GLY A 351 -19.04 -20.53 -4.82
C GLY A 351 -20.25 -20.30 -3.95
N HIS A 352 -20.48 -19.07 -3.46
CA HIS A 352 -21.55 -18.72 -2.52
C HIS A 352 -22.76 -18.05 -3.19
N GLY A 353 -22.98 -18.34 -4.48
CA GLY A 353 -24.09 -17.74 -5.23
C GLY A 353 -24.03 -16.21 -5.21
N ASN A 354 -25.15 -15.59 -4.81
CA ASN A 354 -25.21 -14.13 -4.73
C ASN A 354 -24.57 -13.52 -3.47
N ALA A 355 -24.10 -14.33 -2.52
CA ALA A 355 -23.56 -13.81 -1.26
C ALA A 355 -22.17 -13.15 -1.40
N SER A 356 -21.47 -13.40 -2.51
CA SER A 356 -20.22 -12.70 -2.87
C SER A 356 -20.46 -11.81 -4.07
N TYR A 357 -19.94 -10.57 -4.01
CA TYR A 357 -19.99 -9.64 -5.13
C TYR A 357 -18.59 -9.38 -5.67
N ASP A 358 -18.42 -9.65 -6.96
CA ASP A 358 -17.17 -9.49 -7.67
C ASP A 358 -17.29 -8.33 -8.65
N TYR A 359 -16.60 -7.22 -8.32
CA TYR A 359 -16.47 -6.10 -9.25
C TYR A 359 -15.56 -6.49 -10.41
N LYS A 360 -16.11 -6.43 -11.61
CA LYS A 360 -15.36 -6.76 -12.82
C LYS A 360 -14.25 -5.74 -13.04
N HIS A 361 -13.10 -6.26 -13.45
CA HIS A 361 -11.94 -5.44 -13.75
C HIS A 361 -12.16 -4.59 -15.01
N TYR A 362 -12.01 -3.27 -14.85
CA TYR A 362 -12.08 -2.30 -15.96
C TYR A 362 -10.71 -1.70 -16.33
N GLY A 363 -9.62 -2.22 -15.78
CA GLY A 363 -8.26 -1.80 -16.09
C GLY A 363 -7.80 -0.51 -15.39
N ASN A 364 -8.52 -0.04 -14.37
CA ASN A 364 -8.17 1.11 -13.54
C ASN A 364 -8.48 0.83 -12.07
N ASP A 365 -8.21 1.78 -11.19
CA ASP A 365 -8.46 1.62 -9.75
C ASP A 365 -9.91 1.92 -9.34
N ALA A 366 -10.82 2.19 -10.28
CA ALA A 366 -12.19 2.58 -9.98
C ALA A 366 -12.94 1.48 -9.21
N GLU A 367 -12.67 0.21 -9.52
CA GLU A 367 -13.28 -0.90 -8.80
C GLU A 367 -12.91 -0.97 -7.31
N GLN A 368 -11.75 -0.46 -6.90
CA GLN A 368 -11.40 -0.35 -5.48
C GLN A 368 -12.24 0.74 -4.80
N ASP A 369 -12.55 1.81 -5.52
CA ASP A 369 -13.44 2.86 -5.04
C ASP A 369 -14.88 2.36 -4.92
N ASP A 370 -15.34 1.55 -5.86
CA ASP A 370 -16.68 0.96 -5.85
C ASP A 370 -16.85 -0.02 -4.69
N ILE A 371 -15.86 -0.91 -4.45
CA ILE A 371 -15.84 -1.82 -3.29
C ILE A 371 -15.88 -1.02 -1.99
N ARG A 372 -15.05 0.02 -1.88
CA ARG A 372 -15.03 0.91 -0.71
C ARG A 372 -16.38 1.60 -0.50
N ASN A 373 -16.99 2.12 -1.55
CA ASN A 373 -18.28 2.81 -1.49
C ASN A 373 -19.41 1.85 -1.07
N MET A 374 -19.42 0.62 -1.59
CA MET A 374 -20.38 -0.41 -1.19
C MET A 374 -20.21 -0.78 0.30
N PHE A 375 -18.98 -0.97 0.75
CA PHE A 375 -18.68 -1.25 2.15
C PHE A 375 -19.10 -0.08 3.06
N ALA A 376 -18.78 1.15 2.69
CA ALA A 376 -19.12 2.36 3.43
C ALA A 376 -20.65 2.62 3.49
N ALA A 377 -21.39 2.18 2.48
CA ALA A 377 -22.86 2.22 2.47
C ALA A 377 -23.49 1.20 3.43
N GLY A 378 -22.70 0.29 4.02
CA GLY A 378 -23.20 -0.78 4.91
C GLY A 378 -23.77 -1.98 4.17
N ASN A 379 -23.44 -2.14 2.89
CA ASN A 379 -23.96 -3.18 1.99
C ASN A 379 -23.03 -4.41 1.88
N ALA A 380 -21.91 -4.43 2.61
CA ALA A 380 -20.99 -5.56 2.65
C ALA A 380 -20.57 -5.89 4.08
N ALA A 381 -20.60 -7.17 4.45
CA ALA A 381 -20.12 -7.65 5.75
C ALA A 381 -18.60 -7.70 5.80
N MET A 382 -17.96 -8.14 4.73
CA MET A 382 -16.50 -8.19 4.59
C MET A 382 -16.07 -7.64 3.22
N ALA A 383 -14.93 -6.94 3.19
CA ALA A 383 -14.32 -6.44 1.96
C ALA A 383 -12.79 -6.61 2.00
N THR A 384 -12.18 -6.97 0.87
CA THR A 384 -10.72 -6.88 0.69
C THR A 384 -10.37 -5.51 0.14
N LEU A 385 -9.66 -4.70 0.93
CA LEU A 385 -9.26 -3.34 0.58
C LEU A 385 -7.80 -3.08 0.99
N ARG A 386 -7.21 -2.04 0.39
CA ARG A 386 -5.94 -1.47 0.87
C ARG A 386 -6.21 -0.51 2.02
N ILE A 387 -5.27 -0.40 2.96
CA ILE A 387 -5.40 0.49 4.14
C ILE A 387 -5.69 1.95 3.73
N MET A 388 -5.17 2.42 2.61
CA MET A 388 -5.48 3.76 2.09
C MET A 388 -6.98 4.04 1.91
N ALA A 389 -7.82 3.03 1.77
CA ALA A 389 -9.26 3.20 1.69
C ALA A 389 -9.82 3.91 2.92
N LEU A 390 -9.20 3.72 4.10
CA LEU A 390 -9.61 4.33 5.38
C LEU A 390 -9.45 5.85 5.38
N GLU A 391 -8.56 6.40 4.54
CA GLU A 391 -8.30 7.84 4.42
C GLU A 391 -9.42 8.57 3.65
N SER A 392 -10.30 7.84 2.98
CA SER A 392 -11.34 8.42 2.14
C SER A 392 -12.48 9.06 2.95
N ALA A 393 -13.09 10.12 2.39
CA ALA A 393 -14.22 10.80 3.02
C ALA A 393 -15.40 9.85 3.26
N VAL A 394 -15.70 8.96 2.32
CA VAL A 394 -16.82 8.01 2.44
C VAL A 394 -16.64 7.03 3.60
N MET A 395 -15.41 6.61 3.89
CA MET A 395 -15.13 5.75 5.04
C MET A 395 -15.19 6.53 6.35
N ARG A 396 -14.73 7.78 6.37
CA ARG A 396 -14.88 8.67 7.54
C ARG A 396 -16.35 8.95 7.87
N ASP A 397 -17.19 9.10 6.85
CA ASP A 397 -18.62 9.41 6.99
C ASP A 397 -19.49 8.16 7.15
N MET A 398 -18.94 6.95 7.04
CA MET A 398 -19.65 5.69 7.21
C MET A 398 -20.38 5.66 8.56
N LYS A 399 -21.66 5.27 8.56
CA LYS A 399 -22.50 5.25 9.77
C LYS A 399 -22.18 4.05 10.68
N ASP A 400 -21.87 2.92 10.08
CA ASP A 400 -21.55 1.71 10.81
C ASP A 400 -20.11 1.75 11.33
N GLU A 401 -19.89 1.13 12.48
CA GLU A 401 -18.52 0.81 12.92
C GLU A 401 -17.99 -0.38 12.12
N TYR A 402 -16.69 -0.38 11.87
CA TYR A 402 -16.01 -1.48 11.20
C TYR A 402 -14.72 -1.86 11.95
N GLY A 403 -14.24 -3.06 11.69
CA GLY A 403 -12.95 -3.52 12.14
C GLY A 403 -12.01 -3.82 10.97
N VAL A 404 -10.72 -3.88 11.26
CA VAL A 404 -9.66 -4.26 10.31
C VAL A 404 -8.94 -5.47 10.85
N VAL A 405 -8.71 -6.47 10.01
CA VAL A 405 -7.92 -7.67 10.34
C VAL A 405 -6.99 -8.01 9.17
N PRO A 406 -5.87 -8.73 9.41
CA PRO A 406 -5.05 -9.26 8.32
C PRO A 406 -5.89 -10.07 7.32
N MET A 407 -5.36 -10.28 6.12
CA MET A 407 -5.91 -11.28 5.21
C MET A 407 -5.91 -12.66 5.88
N PRO A 408 -6.91 -13.53 5.58
CA PRO A 408 -6.97 -14.85 6.19
C PRO A 408 -5.80 -15.72 5.74
N LYS A 409 -5.25 -16.52 6.64
CA LYS A 409 -4.22 -17.49 6.31
C LYS A 409 -4.81 -18.76 5.67
N TYR A 410 -3.95 -19.61 5.11
CA TYR A 410 -4.37 -20.81 4.38
C TYR A 410 -5.15 -21.82 5.25
N ASP A 411 -4.60 -22.12 6.44
CA ASP A 411 -5.16 -23.04 7.43
C ASP A 411 -4.64 -22.71 8.84
N GLU A 412 -5.14 -23.42 9.86
CA GLU A 412 -4.71 -23.21 11.24
C GLU A 412 -3.26 -23.63 11.51
N ALA A 413 -2.71 -24.54 10.70
CA ALA A 413 -1.32 -25.00 10.83
C ALA A 413 -0.31 -23.94 10.37
N GLN A 414 -0.73 -23.00 9.51
CA GLN A 414 0.11 -21.88 9.14
C GLN A 414 0.31 -20.97 10.37
N LYS A 415 1.58 -20.73 10.73
CA LYS A 415 1.94 -20.00 11.96
C LYS A 415 1.57 -18.51 11.88
N ASP A 416 2.02 -17.82 10.85
CA ASP A 416 1.94 -16.38 10.74
C ASP A 416 0.94 -15.95 9.66
N TYR A 417 0.34 -14.76 9.86
CA TYR A 417 -0.37 -14.05 8.81
C TYR A 417 0.64 -13.39 7.88
N GLY A 418 0.33 -13.31 6.60
CA GLY A 418 1.17 -12.64 5.61
C GLY A 418 0.48 -11.39 5.07
N THR A 419 1.21 -10.29 4.96
CA THR A 419 0.70 -9.04 4.40
C THR A 419 1.40 -8.72 3.08
N LEU A 420 0.61 -8.58 2.02
CA LEU A 420 1.06 -8.08 0.73
C LEU A 420 0.90 -6.56 0.67
N LEU A 421 1.89 -5.86 0.14
CA LEU A 421 1.75 -4.49 -0.36
C LEU A 421 1.47 -4.54 -1.86
N HIS A 422 0.60 -3.66 -2.34
CA HIS A 422 0.42 -3.45 -3.77
C HIS A 422 1.77 -3.00 -4.39
N ASP A 423 2.19 -3.58 -5.49
CA ASP A 423 3.53 -3.49 -6.09
C ASP A 423 4.04 -2.09 -6.45
N GLN A 424 3.15 -1.08 -6.39
CA GLN A 424 3.49 0.32 -6.63
C GLN A 424 3.89 1.10 -5.35
N PHE A 425 4.07 0.44 -4.21
CA PHE A 425 4.60 1.12 -3.03
C PHE A 425 6.01 1.66 -3.30
N THR A 426 6.35 2.74 -2.62
CA THR A 426 7.62 3.44 -2.85
C THR A 426 8.79 2.69 -2.20
N VAL A 427 9.85 2.54 -2.96
CA VAL A 427 11.17 2.15 -2.48
C VAL A 427 12.18 3.26 -2.72
N LEU A 428 13.20 3.29 -1.88
CA LEU A 428 14.30 4.23 -1.93
C LEU A 428 15.53 3.56 -2.54
N SER A 429 16.23 4.25 -3.44
CA SER A 429 17.43 3.76 -4.09
C SER A 429 18.39 4.91 -4.43
N ILE A 430 19.69 4.61 -4.49
CA ILE A 430 20.75 5.59 -4.81
C ILE A 430 21.23 5.32 -6.24
N PRO A 431 21.19 6.32 -7.16
CA PRO A 431 21.73 6.19 -8.51
C PRO A 431 23.22 5.93 -8.52
N LYS A 432 23.69 5.17 -9.49
CA LYS A 432 25.11 4.78 -9.65
C LYS A 432 26.06 5.99 -9.74
N THR A 433 25.59 7.13 -10.20
CA THR A 433 26.39 8.35 -10.32
C THR A 433 26.81 8.98 -8.98
N ALA A 434 26.19 8.59 -7.87
CA ALA A 434 26.64 8.99 -6.54
C ALA A 434 27.98 8.30 -6.21
N LEU A 435 29.05 9.08 -6.02
CA LEU A 435 30.35 8.57 -5.56
C LEU A 435 30.25 8.11 -4.09
N ASP A 436 31.27 7.43 -3.59
CA ASP A 436 31.20 6.77 -2.27
C ASP A 436 30.91 7.73 -1.12
N ASP A 437 31.58 8.89 -1.08
CA ASP A 437 31.32 9.93 -0.09
C ASP A 437 29.90 10.51 -0.20
N ARG A 438 29.40 10.67 -1.42
CA ARG A 438 28.02 11.13 -1.68
C ARG A 438 27.02 10.06 -1.31
N ARG A 439 27.26 8.78 -1.65
CA ARG A 439 26.44 7.65 -1.24
C ARG A 439 26.29 7.60 0.29
N ASP A 440 27.41 7.74 1.01
CA ASP A 440 27.40 7.67 2.47
C ASP A 440 26.62 8.85 3.08
N ARG A 441 26.73 10.05 2.52
CA ARG A 441 25.90 11.20 2.91
C ARG A 441 24.41 10.95 2.67
N ILE A 442 24.03 10.44 1.49
CA ILE A 442 22.65 10.10 1.16
C ILE A 442 22.12 9.03 2.13
N SER A 443 22.96 8.05 2.48
CA SER A 443 22.57 6.98 3.42
C SER A 443 22.27 7.52 4.82
N ALA A 444 23.00 8.53 5.30
CA ALA A 444 22.69 9.21 6.56
C ALA A 444 21.33 9.92 6.50
N VAL A 445 21.02 10.54 5.36
CA VAL A 445 19.70 11.17 5.15
C VAL A 445 18.58 10.14 5.13
N MET A 446 18.77 9.02 4.43
CA MET A 446 17.77 7.92 4.40
C MET A 446 17.51 7.37 5.81
N GLU A 447 18.56 7.11 6.58
CA GLU A 447 18.46 6.63 7.96
C GLU A 447 17.72 7.64 8.86
N ALA A 448 18.09 8.93 8.78
CA ALA A 448 17.45 9.99 9.54
C ALA A 448 15.97 10.17 9.16
N LEU A 449 15.64 10.13 7.86
CA LEU A 449 14.26 10.20 7.38
C LEU A 449 13.42 9.04 7.92
N CYS A 450 13.93 7.81 7.85
CA CYS A 450 13.20 6.63 8.32
C CYS A 450 13.05 6.63 9.85
N TYR A 451 14.11 6.92 10.59
CA TYR A 451 14.05 7.06 12.05
C TYR A 451 13.05 8.13 12.48
N THR A 452 13.14 9.33 11.91
CA THR A 452 12.25 10.44 12.30
C THR A 452 10.81 10.13 11.92
N SER A 453 10.59 9.55 10.72
CA SER A 453 9.25 9.13 10.30
C SER A 453 8.65 8.05 11.21
N TYR A 454 9.44 7.09 11.65
CA TYR A 454 8.99 6.06 12.59
C TYR A 454 8.43 6.66 13.88
N ASN A 455 9.05 7.76 14.35
CA ASN A 455 8.70 8.40 15.62
C ASN A 455 7.58 9.46 15.50
N ILE A 456 7.42 10.13 14.35
CA ILE A 456 6.42 11.21 14.22
C ILE A 456 5.43 11.01 13.07
N VAL A 457 5.86 10.57 11.88
CA VAL A 457 4.95 10.41 10.73
C VAL A 457 4.10 9.16 10.88
N ARG A 458 4.69 8.03 11.29
CA ARG A 458 3.96 6.79 11.54
C ARG A 458 2.85 6.97 12.59
N PRO A 459 3.11 7.55 13.79
CA PRO A 459 2.05 7.83 14.75
C PRO A 459 0.96 8.75 14.21
N ALA A 460 1.34 9.82 13.50
CA ALA A 460 0.37 10.72 12.88
C ALA A 460 -0.50 10.01 11.84
N TYR A 461 0.09 9.11 11.03
CA TYR A 461 -0.65 8.30 10.07
C TYR A 461 -1.59 7.31 10.75
N TYR A 462 -1.13 6.63 11.79
CA TYR A 462 -1.98 5.73 12.60
C TYR A 462 -3.15 6.50 13.22
N ASP A 463 -2.88 7.68 13.76
CA ASP A 463 -3.91 8.55 14.32
C ASP A 463 -4.96 8.93 13.26
N VAL A 464 -4.56 9.28 12.05
CA VAL A 464 -5.50 9.65 10.97
C VAL A 464 -6.27 8.42 10.47
N ALA A 465 -5.58 7.32 10.19
CA ALA A 465 -6.20 6.07 9.75
C ALA A 465 -7.14 5.51 10.83
N LEU A 466 -6.78 5.67 12.11
CA LEU A 466 -7.57 5.19 13.25
C LEU A 466 -8.66 6.18 13.68
N ARG A 467 -8.42 7.51 13.63
CA ARG A 467 -9.39 8.53 14.07
C ARG A 467 -10.69 8.53 13.30
N SER A 468 -10.73 7.93 12.14
CA SER A 468 -11.96 7.90 11.35
C SER A 468 -13.09 7.02 11.93
N LYS A 469 -12.86 6.10 12.85
CA LYS A 469 -13.81 5.31 13.67
C LYS A 469 -13.14 4.16 14.45
N LEU A 470 -11.84 3.97 14.25
CA LEU A 470 -11.08 2.93 14.94
C LEU A 470 -10.47 3.40 16.26
N VAL A 471 -10.53 4.74 16.57
CA VAL A 471 -9.92 5.34 17.78
C VAL A 471 -10.48 4.75 19.09
N SER A 472 -11.70 4.28 19.08
CA SER A 472 -12.33 3.60 20.23
C SER A 472 -12.17 2.08 20.18
N ASP A 473 -11.43 1.56 19.19
CA ASP A 473 -11.27 0.12 18.94
C ASP A 473 -9.81 -0.33 19.09
N PRO A 474 -9.35 -0.64 20.32
CA PRO A 474 -7.99 -1.10 20.55
C PRO A 474 -7.66 -2.41 19.82
N ASP A 475 -8.67 -3.24 19.53
CA ASP A 475 -8.49 -4.48 18.77
C ASP A 475 -8.03 -4.20 17.33
N SER A 476 -8.61 -3.21 16.66
CA SER A 476 -8.16 -2.81 15.32
C SER A 476 -6.74 -2.24 15.32
N ALA A 477 -6.34 -1.52 16.37
CA ALA A 477 -4.97 -1.02 16.51
C ALA A 477 -3.97 -2.18 16.59
N GLU A 478 -4.25 -3.18 17.43
CA GLU A 478 -3.45 -4.41 17.53
C GLU A 478 -3.35 -5.13 16.17
N MET A 479 -4.46 -5.23 15.44
CA MET A 479 -4.48 -5.89 14.12
C MET A 479 -3.66 -5.13 13.08
N LEU A 480 -3.65 -3.79 13.11
CA LEU A 480 -2.79 -2.99 12.24
C LEU A 480 -1.30 -3.17 12.55
N ASP A 481 -0.93 -3.21 13.84
CA ASP A 481 0.45 -3.51 14.24
C ASP A 481 0.89 -4.91 13.77
N LEU A 482 0.02 -5.91 13.93
CA LEU A 482 0.26 -7.26 13.40
C LEU A 482 0.44 -7.23 11.89
N LEU A 483 -0.45 -6.56 11.16
CA LEU A 483 -0.45 -6.46 9.70
C LEU A 483 0.86 -5.84 9.20
N PHE A 484 1.29 -4.72 9.77
CA PHE A 484 2.50 -4.02 9.32
C PHE A 484 3.80 -4.73 9.74
N SER A 485 3.79 -5.48 10.85
CA SER A 485 4.93 -6.31 11.27
C SER A 485 5.15 -7.55 10.42
N LYS A 486 4.16 -7.96 9.63
CA LYS A 486 4.17 -9.19 8.81
C LYS A 486 4.21 -8.91 7.31
N VAL A 487 4.63 -7.71 6.93
CA VAL A 487 4.87 -7.39 5.51
C VAL A 487 6.00 -8.26 4.97
N TYR A 488 5.67 -9.09 4.00
CA TYR A 488 6.61 -9.87 3.23
C TYR A 488 6.16 -9.93 1.77
N ILE A 489 7.05 -9.58 0.86
CA ILE A 489 6.76 -9.59 -0.56
C ILE A 489 7.75 -10.52 -1.24
N ASP A 490 7.27 -11.65 -1.77
CA ASP A 490 8.11 -12.62 -2.47
C ASP A 490 8.85 -11.97 -3.66
N ALA A 491 10.15 -12.26 -3.79
CA ALA A 491 10.95 -11.76 -4.91
C ALA A 491 10.35 -12.15 -6.27
N GLY A 492 9.67 -13.29 -6.36
CA GLY A 492 9.00 -13.72 -7.58
C GLY A 492 7.74 -12.90 -7.92
N VAL A 493 7.12 -12.25 -6.93
CA VAL A 493 6.06 -11.26 -7.15
C VAL A 493 6.67 -9.94 -7.65
N ILE A 494 7.75 -9.48 -7.00
CA ILE A 494 8.44 -8.23 -7.36
C ILE A 494 9.01 -8.32 -8.78
N TYR A 495 9.73 -9.40 -9.10
CA TYR A 495 10.34 -9.65 -10.40
C TYR A 495 9.37 -10.26 -11.42
N THR A 496 8.06 -9.98 -11.33
CA THR A 496 7.06 -10.57 -12.24
C THR A 496 7.38 -10.28 -13.71
N GLY A 497 7.86 -9.08 -14.03
CA GLY A 497 8.31 -8.70 -15.38
C GLY A 497 9.45 -9.58 -15.91
N PRO A 498 10.62 -9.64 -15.26
CA PRO A 498 11.72 -10.54 -15.59
C PRO A 498 11.34 -12.02 -15.64
N LEU A 499 10.36 -12.46 -14.84
CA LEU A 499 9.81 -13.83 -14.82
C LEU A 499 8.67 -14.05 -15.84
N SER A 500 8.48 -13.13 -16.79
CA SER A 500 7.50 -13.23 -17.88
C SER A 500 6.04 -13.33 -17.39
N GLY A 501 5.68 -12.54 -16.39
CA GLY A 501 4.33 -12.46 -15.86
C GLY A 501 3.91 -13.74 -15.12
N PHE A 502 4.82 -14.38 -14.39
CA PHE A 502 4.52 -15.63 -13.69
C PHE A 502 3.40 -15.43 -12.65
N HIS A 503 3.50 -14.42 -11.81
CA HIS A 503 2.48 -14.10 -10.80
C HIS A 503 1.15 -13.70 -11.45
N ASP A 504 1.17 -12.91 -12.51
CA ASP A 504 -0.04 -12.37 -13.18
C ASP A 504 -0.97 -13.46 -13.75
N GLN A 505 -0.45 -14.68 -13.94
CA GLN A 505 -1.29 -15.80 -14.36
C GLN A 505 -2.37 -16.15 -13.35
N PHE A 506 -2.13 -15.91 -12.07
CA PHE A 506 -3.13 -16.15 -11.03
C PHE A 506 -4.36 -15.25 -11.24
N ARG A 507 -4.14 -13.94 -11.40
CA ARG A 507 -5.21 -12.99 -11.72
C ARG A 507 -6.03 -13.44 -12.93
N GLN A 508 -5.33 -13.83 -14.02
CA GLN A 508 -6.00 -14.29 -15.25
C GLN A 508 -6.84 -15.55 -15.01
N LEU A 509 -6.36 -16.49 -14.22
CA LEU A 509 -7.11 -17.71 -13.90
C LEU A 509 -8.31 -17.42 -13.02
N MET A 510 -8.17 -16.55 -12.01
CA MET A 510 -9.28 -16.16 -11.14
C MET A 510 -10.36 -15.42 -11.92
N GLY A 511 -10.03 -14.43 -12.74
CA GLY A 511 -10.98 -13.71 -13.60
C GLY A 511 -11.64 -14.60 -14.66
N GLN A 512 -10.98 -15.66 -15.09
CA GLN A 512 -11.57 -16.69 -15.97
C GLN A 512 -12.38 -17.75 -15.18
N LYS A 513 -12.46 -17.65 -13.85
CA LYS A 513 -13.08 -18.64 -12.98
C LYS A 513 -12.52 -20.05 -13.18
N SER A 514 -11.22 -20.12 -13.45
CA SER A 514 -10.54 -21.34 -13.88
C SER A 514 -9.76 -21.97 -12.74
N ASN A 515 -10.05 -23.23 -12.45
CA ASN A 515 -9.29 -24.04 -11.49
C ASN A 515 -8.07 -24.76 -12.10
N ARG A 516 -7.66 -24.40 -13.33
CA ARG A 516 -6.53 -25.05 -14.02
C ARG A 516 -5.16 -24.52 -13.58
N VAL A 517 -5.02 -24.17 -12.31
CA VAL A 517 -3.83 -23.51 -11.77
C VAL A 517 -2.60 -24.40 -11.90
N MET A 518 -2.61 -25.59 -11.31
CA MET A 518 -1.47 -26.51 -11.37
C MET A 518 -0.99 -26.75 -12.81
N SER A 519 -1.91 -27.09 -13.72
CA SER A 519 -1.53 -27.40 -15.11
C SER A 519 -0.96 -26.21 -15.86
N THR A 520 -1.44 -24.98 -15.56
CA THR A 520 -0.94 -23.74 -16.14
C THR A 520 0.47 -23.44 -15.65
N TYR A 521 0.71 -23.52 -14.35
CA TYR A 521 2.01 -23.24 -13.76
C TYR A 521 3.06 -24.31 -14.09
N GLN A 522 2.69 -25.58 -14.15
CA GLN A 522 3.58 -26.65 -14.60
C GLN A 522 4.06 -26.45 -16.04
N LYS A 523 3.17 -26.02 -16.94
CA LYS A 523 3.57 -25.70 -18.33
C LYS A 523 4.57 -24.55 -18.39
N LYS A 524 4.43 -23.55 -17.50
CA LYS A 524 5.32 -22.39 -17.43
C LYS A 524 6.61 -22.64 -16.67
N ALA A 525 6.69 -23.64 -15.82
CA ALA A 525 7.82 -23.89 -14.92
C ALA A 525 9.18 -23.90 -15.64
N ARG A 526 9.27 -24.55 -16.82
CA ARG A 526 10.53 -24.60 -17.60
C ARG A 526 10.95 -23.21 -18.11
N SER A 527 10.02 -22.46 -18.68
CA SER A 527 10.29 -21.10 -19.17
C SER A 527 10.62 -20.15 -18.04
N THR A 528 9.95 -20.28 -16.90
CA THR A 528 10.20 -19.47 -15.70
C THR A 528 11.58 -19.74 -15.12
N ARG A 529 12.02 -21.03 -15.01
CA ARG A 529 13.41 -21.35 -14.60
C ARG A 529 14.44 -20.74 -15.55
N SER A 530 14.21 -20.81 -16.85
CA SER A 530 15.10 -20.19 -17.84
C SER A 530 15.12 -18.67 -17.72
N ALA A 531 13.97 -18.06 -17.50
CA ALA A 531 13.85 -16.61 -17.29
C ALA A 531 14.53 -16.16 -15.99
N LEU A 532 14.35 -16.91 -14.89
CA LEU A 532 15.03 -16.67 -13.62
C LEU A 532 16.55 -16.66 -13.79
N GLN A 533 17.10 -17.71 -14.40
CA GLN A 533 18.54 -17.81 -14.60
C GLN A 533 19.07 -16.68 -15.48
N LYS A 534 18.45 -16.43 -16.63
CA LYS A 534 18.95 -15.46 -17.61
C LYS A 534 18.71 -14.01 -17.21
N ASN A 535 17.51 -13.72 -16.70
CA ASN A 535 17.09 -12.33 -16.51
C ASN A 535 17.38 -11.81 -15.10
N ILE A 536 17.58 -12.69 -14.11
CA ILE A 536 17.79 -12.31 -12.71
C ILE A 536 19.14 -12.82 -12.21
N VAL A 537 19.28 -14.14 -12.00
CA VAL A 537 20.46 -14.71 -11.32
C VAL A 537 21.77 -14.35 -12.02
N GLN A 538 21.89 -14.55 -13.35
CA GLN A 538 23.10 -14.23 -14.09
C GLN A 538 23.43 -12.72 -14.05
N LYS A 539 22.43 -11.85 -14.03
CA LYS A 539 22.65 -10.40 -13.95
C LYS A 539 23.12 -10.00 -12.55
N LEU A 540 22.46 -10.49 -11.50
CA LEU A 540 22.85 -10.23 -10.12
C LEU A 540 24.25 -10.81 -9.82
N GLN A 541 24.54 -12.03 -10.30
CA GLN A 541 25.86 -12.65 -10.15
C GLN A 541 26.94 -11.82 -10.83
N LYS A 542 26.67 -11.30 -12.04
CA LYS A 542 27.61 -10.41 -12.73
C LYS A 542 27.90 -9.14 -11.93
N LEU A 543 26.88 -8.56 -11.29
CA LEU A 543 27.08 -7.39 -10.43
C LEU A 543 27.89 -7.75 -9.19
N TYR A 544 27.63 -8.89 -8.58
CA TYR A 544 28.38 -9.41 -7.44
C TYR A 544 29.86 -9.62 -7.78
N ASP A 545 30.15 -10.31 -8.89
CA ASP A 545 31.52 -10.63 -9.33
C ASP A 545 32.31 -9.38 -9.73
N SER A 546 31.64 -8.36 -10.25
CA SER A 546 32.31 -7.13 -10.67
C SER A 546 32.75 -6.25 -9.50
N GLY A 547 32.26 -6.49 -8.30
CA GLY A 547 32.45 -5.59 -7.15
C GLY A 547 31.89 -4.17 -7.36
N ASN A 548 31.18 -3.95 -8.47
CA ASN A 548 30.66 -2.66 -8.94
C ASN A 548 29.22 -2.38 -8.47
N ALA A 549 28.75 -3.17 -7.54
CA ALA A 549 27.45 -2.88 -6.92
C ALA A 549 27.58 -1.84 -5.82
#